data_07589977e69ca39144bf97f5794d8e0e
#
_entry.id   07589977e69ca39144bf97f5794d8e0e
#
_cell.length_a   1.000
_cell.length_b   1.000
_cell.length_c   1.000
_cell.angle_alpha   90.00
_cell.angle_beta   90.00
_cell.angle_gamma   90.00
#
_symmetry.space_group_name_H-M   'P 1'
#
loop_
_entity.id
_entity.type
_entity.pdbx_description
1 polymer ?
#
loop_
_entity_poly.entity_id
_entity_poly.type
_entity_poly.pdbx_seq_one_letter_code
_entity_poly.pdbx_strand_id
1 'polypeptide(L)'
;MKYTYSYYPYEDFDTYVQQFDNYSLLQSREWTVIKEDSWDGKTILFYEDEKVVGTALILIREIAFNKKMIYVPYGPLFDYSNKELFNFVTNSLKEIGKENNAIFVKVVPPVFNDNSISADFKINGWVENVTEKSFDSIQPKLNAVVNKDFNLTKRMKQNLRTVENKNVTAVYSSGCSGEDFHCLLDDFYYLTRCTEDRQGIKLRNIHYFIKLLQRYPNSFITVSYINKDKQIAKLKEELSKSYSDKLKDELEKLEKRSKSAIPISGTLTVMYGDTAELLYAGFNDNFKSYNAPFYSWTKSIQRAFEINPNLKYVNLGGVENDGHLLNFKKKFHPEIRTSCNEFDLPISPLYYLFKFALKHKKLILKFIKK
;
A
#
# COMPACT_ATOMS: atom_id res chain seq x y z
N MET A 1 22.94 -31.95 -0.92
CA MET A 1 23.18 -30.57 -0.42
C MET A 1 22.10 -30.30 0.60
N LYS A 2 22.42 -29.67 1.72
CA LYS A 2 21.45 -29.37 2.79
C LYS A 2 20.36 -28.39 2.33
N TYR A 3 20.71 -27.39 1.50
CA TYR A 3 19.78 -26.38 1.01
C TYR A 3 19.64 -26.43 -0.51
N THR A 4 18.40 -26.26 -1.00
CA THR A 4 18.06 -26.14 -2.42
C THR A 4 16.99 -25.06 -2.62
N TYR A 5 16.78 -24.62 -3.87
CA TYR A 5 15.64 -23.76 -4.22
C TYR A 5 15.00 -24.20 -5.53
N SER A 6 13.73 -23.86 -5.70
CA SER A 6 13.02 -24.04 -6.97
C SER A 6 12.05 -22.88 -7.23
N TYR A 7 11.80 -22.62 -8.51
CA TYR A 7 10.64 -21.80 -8.89
C TYR A 7 9.36 -22.56 -8.58
N TYR A 8 8.40 -21.88 -7.96
CA TYR A 8 7.17 -22.50 -7.48
C TYR A 8 5.93 -21.68 -7.89
N PRO A 9 5.42 -21.85 -9.13
CA PRO A 9 4.34 -21.03 -9.68
C PRO A 9 2.93 -21.48 -9.26
N TYR A 10 2.79 -22.44 -8.34
CA TYR A 10 1.54 -23.08 -7.97
C TYR A 10 0.68 -22.22 -7.03
N GLU A 11 -0.63 -22.50 -7.04
CA GLU A 11 -1.64 -21.69 -6.31
C GLU A 11 -1.49 -21.74 -4.79
N ASP A 12 -0.95 -22.82 -4.26
CA ASP A 12 -0.71 -23.02 -2.85
C ASP A 12 0.57 -22.31 -2.31
N PHE A 13 1.30 -21.57 -3.15
CA PHE A 13 2.48 -20.80 -2.72
C PHE A 13 2.20 -19.93 -1.49
N ASP A 14 1.04 -19.30 -1.43
CA ASP A 14 0.66 -18.40 -0.33
C ASP A 14 0.50 -19.13 1.01
N THR A 15 0.29 -20.46 1.00
CA THR A 15 0.25 -21.25 2.23
C THR A 15 1.62 -21.31 2.90
N TYR A 16 2.71 -21.28 2.10
CA TYR A 16 4.08 -21.20 2.62
C TYR A 16 4.43 -19.77 3.05
N VAL A 17 4.00 -18.77 2.30
CA VAL A 17 4.21 -17.35 2.65
C VAL A 17 3.60 -17.03 4.02
N GLN A 18 2.38 -17.47 4.28
CA GLN A 18 1.64 -17.18 5.51
C GLN A 18 2.14 -17.92 6.75
N GLN A 19 3.14 -18.80 6.63
CA GLN A 19 3.81 -19.43 7.77
C GLN A 19 4.80 -18.48 8.47
N PHE A 20 5.18 -17.37 7.85
CA PHE A 20 6.09 -16.37 8.40
C PHE A 20 5.31 -15.23 9.08
N ASP A 21 5.76 -14.76 10.24
CA ASP A 21 5.03 -13.74 11.02
C ASP A 21 4.90 -12.38 10.31
N ASN A 22 5.92 -11.98 9.56
CA ASN A 22 6.01 -10.67 8.91
C ASN A 22 5.75 -10.74 7.40
N TYR A 23 4.91 -11.64 6.95
CA TYR A 23 4.54 -11.70 5.54
C TYR A 23 3.74 -10.46 5.11
N SER A 24 3.81 -10.15 3.83
CA SER A 24 3.08 -9.05 3.20
C SER A 24 2.37 -9.53 1.94
N LEU A 25 1.26 -8.89 1.60
CA LEU A 25 0.59 -9.11 0.31
C LEU A 25 1.55 -8.91 -0.88
N LEU A 26 2.63 -8.15 -0.71
CA LEU A 26 3.65 -7.93 -1.76
C LEU A 26 4.52 -9.19 -2.01
N GLN A 27 4.44 -10.19 -1.13
CA GLN A 27 5.07 -11.50 -1.30
C GLN A 27 4.06 -12.58 -1.73
N SER A 28 2.77 -12.26 -1.91
CA SER A 28 1.77 -13.20 -2.38
C SER A 28 1.96 -13.55 -3.86
N ARG A 29 1.57 -14.76 -4.26
CA ARG A 29 1.55 -15.17 -5.67
C ARG A 29 0.73 -14.21 -6.55
N GLU A 30 -0.41 -13.76 -6.05
CA GLU A 30 -1.28 -12.85 -6.79
C GLU A 30 -0.63 -11.49 -7.08
N TRP A 31 0.38 -11.09 -6.31
CA TRP A 31 1.13 -9.87 -6.58
C TRP A 31 1.93 -9.93 -7.87
N THR A 32 2.34 -11.12 -8.34
CA THR A 32 2.98 -11.29 -9.66
C THR A 32 2.01 -10.84 -10.75
N VAL A 33 0.74 -11.28 -10.65
CA VAL A 33 -0.34 -10.93 -11.59
C VAL A 33 -0.67 -9.43 -11.52
N ILE A 34 -0.74 -8.86 -10.32
CA ILE A 34 -0.97 -7.40 -10.14
C ILE A 34 0.11 -6.56 -10.82
N LYS A 35 1.32 -7.07 -10.92
CA LYS A 35 2.49 -6.36 -11.47
C LYS A 35 2.85 -6.71 -12.91
N GLU A 36 2.18 -7.68 -13.54
CA GLU A 36 2.55 -8.24 -14.86
C GLU A 36 2.67 -7.20 -15.99
N ASP A 37 1.94 -6.08 -15.92
CA ASP A 37 2.04 -5.01 -16.93
C ASP A 37 3.42 -4.33 -16.99
N SER A 38 4.24 -4.47 -15.94
CA SER A 38 5.51 -3.74 -15.80
C SER A 38 6.66 -4.60 -15.26
N TRP A 39 6.38 -5.80 -14.78
CA TRP A 39 7.33 -6.70 -14.15
C TRP A 39 7.03 -8.15 -14.53
N ASP A 40 8.08 -8.95 -14.76
CA ASP A 40 7.99 -10.41 -14.81
C ASP A 40 8.12 -10.93 -13.37
N GLY A 41 7.01 -11.45 -12.82
CA GLY A 41 6.93 -11.92 -11.44
C GLY A 41 7.17 -13.43 -11.37
N LYS A 42 8.03 -13.87 -10.44
CA LYS A 42 8.27 -15.29 -10.16
C LYS A 42 8.24 -15.55 -8.66
N THR A 43 7.81 -16.74 -8.28
CA THR A 43 7.78 -17.24 -6.91
C THR A 43 8.79 -18.35 -6.71
N ILE A 44 9.43 -18.39 -5.54
CA ILE A 44 10.55 -19.29 -5.22
C ILE A 44 10.31 -19.86 -3.83
N LEU A 45 10.56 -21.16 -3.68
CA LEU A 45 10.69 -21.81 -2.38
C LEU A 45 12.15 -22.20 -2.14
N PHE A 46 12.59 -22.03 -0.89
CA PHE A 46 13.88 -22.50 -0.39
C PHE A 46 13.64 -23.67 0.53
N TYR A 47 14.44 -24.71 0.37
CA TYR A 47 14.30 -25.97 1.09
C TYR A 47 15.55 -26.29 1.91
N GLU A 48 15.35 -26.90 3.07
CA GLU A 48 16.34 -27.68 3.78
C GLU A 48 15.89 -29.13 3.67
N ASP A 49 16.64 -29.92 2.90
CA ASP A 49 16.23 -31.24 2.41
C ASP A 49 14.87 -31.16 1.70
N GLU A 50 13.79 -31.72 2.26
CA GLU A 50 12.43 -31.63 1.68
C GLU A 50 11.54 -30.57 2.35
N LYS A 51 12.01 -29.93 3.41
CA LYS A 51 11.23 -28.95 4.17
C LYS A 51 11.39 -27.55 3.62
N VAL A 52 10.29 -26.85 3.38
CA VAL A 52 10.32 -25.41 3.04
C VAL A 52 10.79 -24.61 4.25
N VAL A 53 11.87 -23.86 4.08
CA VAL A 53 12.47 -22.98 5.09
C VAL A 53 12.52 -21.53 4.72
N GLY A 54 12.06 -21.19 3.50
CA GLY A 54 11.96 -19.80 3.05
C GLY A 54 11.16 -19.67 1.77
N THR A 55 10.69 -18.44 1.51
CA THR A 55 9.97 -18.08 0.28
C THR A 55 10.47 -16.75 -0.27
N ALA A 56 10.32 -16.53 -1.57
CA ALA A 56 10.51 -15.23 -2.18
C ALA A 56 9.58 -15.04 -3.38
N LEU A 57 8.89 -13.91 -3.43
CA LEU A 57 8.37 -13.35 -4.65
C LEU A 57 9.42 -12.39 -5.20
N ILE A 58 9.83 -12.58 -6.43
CA ILE A 58 10.74 -11.70 -7.15
C ILE A 58 10.03 -11.03 -8.32
N LEU A 59 10.31 -9.75 -8.52
CA LEU A 59 9.83 -8.95 -9.64
C LEU A 59 11.03 -8.55 -10.49
N ILE A 60 11.03 -8.93 -11.76
CA ILE A 60 12.12 -8.71 -12.70
C ILE A 60 11.69 -7.63 -13.69
N ARG A 61 12.54 -6.63 -13.91
CA ARG A 61 12.25 -5.54 -14.83
C ARG A 61 13.49 -5.10 -15.58
N GLU A 62 13.32 -4.81 -16.87
CA GLU A 62 14.34 -4.15 -17.65
C GLU A 62 14.52 -2.70 -17.22
N ILE A 63 15.77 -2.25 -17.11
CA ILE A 63 16.13 -0.90 -16.70
C ILE A 63 16.83 -0.11 -17.80
N ALA A 64 17.76 -0.71 -18.56
CA ALA A 64 18.42 -0.11 -19.71
C ALA A 64 19.24 -1.17 -20.47
N PHE A 65 19.32 -1.03 -21.81
CA PHE A 65 20.22 -1.83 -22.66
C PHE A 65 20.14 -3.35 -22.45
N ASN A 66 18.92 -3.90 -22.38
CA ASN A 66 18.66 -5.33 -22.09
C ASN A 66 19.15 -5.78 -20.69
N LYS A 67 19.51 -4.84 -19.82
CA LYS A 67 19.89 -5.15 -18.45
C LYS A 67 18.68 -5.02 -17.54
N LYS A 68 18.60 -5.94 -16.59
CA LYS A 68 17.45 -6.04 -15.67
C LYS A 68 17.85 -5.71 -14.24
N MET A 69 16.87 -5.45 -13.42
CA MET A 69 16.94 -5.50 -11.97
C MET A 69 15.94 -6.51 -11.44
N ILE A 70 16.24 -7.12 -10.32
CA ILE A 70 15.32 -7.95 -9.55
C ILE A 70 14.95 -7.18 -8.29
N TYR A 71 13.67 -7.18 -7.95
CA TYR A 71 13.15 -6.58 -6.75
C TYR A 71 12.36 -7.59 -5.91
N VAL A 72 12.66 -7.65 -4.61
CA VAL A 72 12.02 -8.54 -3.64
C VAL A 72 11.34 -7.66 -2.58
N PRO A 73 10.06 -7.31 -2.75
CA PRO A 73 9.34 -6.41 -1.85
C PRO A 73 8.99 -7.13 -0.53
N TYR A 74 9.36 -6.58 0.62
CA TYR A 74 9.12 -7.17 1.94
C TYR A 74 9.45 -8.68 1.98
N GLY A 75 10.64 -9.00 1.45
CA GLY A 75 11.18 -10.34 1.36
C GLY A 75 12.68 -10.33 1.08
N PRO A 76 13.29 -11.54 0.90
CA PRO A 76 12.69 -12.87 1.02
C PRO A 76 12.23 -13.18 2.46
N LEU A 77 11.34 -14.17 2.61
CA LEU A 77 10.85 -14.62 3.92
C LEU A 77 11.63 -15.87 4.34
N PHE A 78 12.39 -15.79 5.40
CA PHE A 78 13.12 -16.90 6.02
C PHE A 78 13.62 -16.48 7.41
N ASP A 79 14.18 -17.40 8.17
CA ASP A 79 14.81 -17.11 9.46
C ASP A 79 16.16 -16.40 9.27
N TYR A 80 16.17 -15.07 9.41
CA TYR A 80 17.36 -14.22 9.28
C TYR A 80 18.44 -14.50 10.34
N SER A 81 18.14 -15.20 11.44
CA SER A 81 19.10 -15.59 12.45
C SER A 81 19.95 -16.80 12.01
N ASN A 82 19.45 -17.61 11.08
CA ASN A 82 20.16 -18.75 10.51
C ASN A 82 21.16 -18.30 9.44
N LYS A 83 22.45 -18.18 9.84
CA LYS A 83 23.52 -17.65 8.98
C LYS A 83 23.81 -18.52 7.75
N GLU A 84 23.68 -19.86 7.87
CA GLU A 84 23.89 -20.77 6.74
C GLU A 84 22.79 -20.58 5.69
N LEU A 85 21.53 -20.52 6.15
CA LEU A 85 20.39 -20.25 5.28
C LEU A 85 20.48 -18.88 4.65
N PHE A 86 20.88 -17.84 5.41
CA PHE A 86 21.08 -16.49 4.90
C PHE A 86 22.10 -16.47 3.74
N ASN A 87 23.24 -17.12 3.94
CA ASN A 87 24.26 -17.21 2.89
C ASN A 87 23.74 -17.98 1.67
N PHE A 88 23.02 -19.09 1.88
CA PHE A 88 22.42 -19.86 0.79
C PHE A 88 21.41 -19.02 -0.01
N VAL A 89 20.46 -18.34 0.66
CA VAL A 89 19.46 -17.46 0.02
C VAL A 89 20.14 -16.34 -0.77
N THR A 90 21.18 -15.72 -0.20
CA THR A 90 21.97 -14.69 -0.88
C THR A 90 22.61 -15.25 -2.18
N ASN A 91 23.24 -16.41 -2.13
CA ASN A 91 23.88 -17.03 -3.29
C ASN A 91 22.85 -17.44 -4.35
N SER A 92 21.71 -18.00 -3.93
CA SER A 92 20.59 -18.32 -4.82
C SER A 92 20.07 -17.07 -5.56
N LEU A 93 19.85 -15.98 -4.86
CA LEU A 93 19.44 -14.70 -5.48
C LEU A 93 20.51 -14.15 -6.42
N LYS A 94 21.79 -14.39 -6.14
CA LYS A 94 22.90 -14.02 -7.04
C LYS A 94 22.92 -14.84 -8.31
N GLU A 95 22.66 -16.14 -8.22
CA GLU A 95 22.52 -17.05 -9.39
C GLU A 95 21.32 -16.65 -10.23
N ILE A 96 20.15 -16.50 -9.62
CA ILE A 96 18.92 -16.03 -10.29
C ILE A 96 19.15 -14.67 -10.97
N GLY A 97 19.91 -13.77 -10.33
CA GLY A 97 20.31 -12.50 -10.89
C GLY A 97 21.13 -12.66 -12.18
N LYS A 98 22.11 -13.55 -12.20
CA LYS A 98 22.93 -13.85 -13.38
C LYS A 98 22.10 -14.46 -14.50
N GLU A 99 21.28 -15.47 -14.20
CA GLU A 99 20.39 -16.14 -15.17
C GLU A 99 19.45 -15.14 -15.88
N ASN A 100 18.97 -14.12 -15.15
CA ASN A 100 18.06 -13.12 -15.69
C ASN A 100 18.76 -11.87 -16.25
N ASN A 101 20.10 -11.87 -16.42
CA ASN A 101 20.88 -10.72 -16.89
C ASN A 101 20.67 -9.46 -16.04
N ALA A 102 20.42 -9.63 -14.72
CA ALA A 102 20.26 -8.53 -13.80
C ALA A 102 21.62 -7.91 -13.42
N ILE A 103 21.65 -6.59 -13.21
CA ILE A 103 22.85 -5.91 -12.71
C ILE A 103 22.87 -5.89 -11.16
N PHE A 104 21.72 -6.01 -10.53
CA PHE A 104 21.59 -6.15 -9.07
C PHE A 104 20.24 -6.76 -8.68
N VAL A 105 20.19 -7.30 -7.46
CA VAL A 105 18.94 -7.65 -6.76
C VAL A 105 18.72 -6.64 -5.65
N LYS A 106 17.54 -6.05 -5.57
CA LYS A 106 17.14 -5.17 -4.47
C LYS A 106 16.17 -5.90 -3.56
N VAL A 107 16.40 -5.86 -2.26
CA VAL A 107 15.46 -6.41 -1.27
C VAL A 107 15.03 -5.33 -0.26
N VAL A 108 13.81 -5.46 0.23
CA VAL A 108 13.31 -4.80 1.44
C VAL A 108 12.95 -5.91 2.41
N PRO A 109 13.82 -6.25 3.37
CA PRO A 109 13.54 -7.34 4.30
C PRO A 109 12.30 -7.03 5.16
N PRO A 110 11.49 -8.04 5.53
CA PRO A 110 10.28 -7.86 6.35
C PRO A 110 10.62 -7.74 7.84
N VAL A 111 11.62 -6.93 8.17
CA VAL A 111 12.10 -6.69 9.53
C VAL A 111 11.75 -5.26 9.94
N PHE A 112 11.05 -5.14 11.06
CA PHE A 112 10.54 -3.87 11.55
C PHE A 112 11.13 -3.55 12.92
N ASN A 113 11.39 -2.26 13.15
CA ASN A 113 11.93 -1.70 14.40
C ASN A 113 13.29 -2.31 14.83
N ASP A 114 13.98 -2.99 13.91
CA ASP A 114 15.29 -3.61 14.15
C ASP A 114 16.20 -3.47 12.92
N ASN A 115 17.40 -2.99 13.13
CA ASN A 115 18.44 -2.86 12.11
C ASN A 115 19.63 -3.79 12.37
N SER A 116 19.54 -4.73 13.32
CA SER A 116 20.64 -5.64 13.68
C SER A 116 21.08 -6.50 12.49
N ILE A 117 20.14 -6.82 11.56
CA ILE A 117 20.42 -7.60 10.36
C ILE A 117 21.34 -6.89 9.35
N SER A 118 21.55 -5.57 9.46
CA SER A 118 22.40 -4.82 8.51
C SER A 118 23.82 -5.34 8.43
N ALA A 119 24.39 -5.80 9.54
CA ALA A 119 25.73 -6.38 9.57
C ALA A 119 25.79 -7.68 8.75
N ASP A 120 24.79 -8.55 8.87
CA ASP A 120 24.71 -9.81 8.13
C ASP A 120 24.58 -9.59 6.63
N PHE A 121 23.76 -8.62 6.22
CA PHE A 121 23.66 -8.24 4.81
C PHE A 121 25.03 -7.79 4.26
N LYS A 122 25.75 -6.90 4.99
CA LYS A 122 27.07 -6.41 4.56
C LYS A 122 28.11 -7.52 4.45
N ILE A 123 28.17 -8.43 5.42
CA ILE A 123 29.08 -9.59 5.41
C ILE A 123 28.82 -10.46 4.17
N ASN A 124 27.55 -10.61 3.75
CA ASN A 124 27.15 -11.38 2.57
C ASN A 124 27.22 -10.58 1.25
N GLY A 125 27.86 -9.41 1.24
CA GLY A 125 28.15 -8.64 0.03
C GLY A 125 27.01 -7.74 -0.46
N TRP A 126 26.01 -7.48 0.38
CA TRP A 126 24.95 -6.52 0.09
C TRP A 126 25.39 -5.09 0.40
N VAL A 127 24.90 -4.15 -0.39
CA VAL A 127 25.08 -2.71 -0.21
C VAL A 127 23.83 -2.13 0.41
N GLU A 128 23.96 -1.57 1.61
CA GLU A 128 22.87 -0.93 2.33
C GLU A 128 22.51 0.43 1.71
N ASN A 129 21.23 0.70 1.48
CA ASN A 129 20.72 1.98 1.04
C ASN A 129 20.04 2.70 2.22
N VAL A 130 20.76 3.64 2.81
CA VAL A 130 20.20 4.49 3.87
C VAL A 130 19.53 5.70 3.25
N THR A 131 18.30 5.95 3.61
CA THR A 131 17.52 7.11 3.17
C THR A 131 17.15 7.99 4.36
N GLU A 132 17.13 9.31 4.16
CA GLU A 132 16.76 10.28 5.20
C GLU A 132 15.24 10.36 5.37
N LYS A 133 14.52 10.37 4.22
CA LYS A 133 13.05 10.46 4.20
C LYS A 133 12.43 9.08 3.99
N SER A 134 11.26 8.88 4.59
CA SER A 134 10.53 7.62 4.49
C SER A 134 10.17 7.27 3.05
N PHE A 135 9.78 8.25 2.23
CA PHE A 135 9.38 8.04 0.84
C PHE A 135 10.52 8.11 -0.17
N ASP A 136 11.77 8.28 0.25
CA ASP A 136 12.94 8.15 -0.63
C ASP A 136 13.31 6.67 -0.88
N SER A 137 12.81 5.77 -0.05
CA SER A 137 12.89 4.31 -0.23
C SER A 137 11.84 3.82 -1.24
N ILE A 138 12.07 2.64 -1.84
CA ILE A 138 11.11 2.02 -2.77
C ILE A 138 9.80 1.61 -2.06
N GLN A 139 9.91 1.21 -0.78
CA GLN A 139 8.79 1.08 0.14
C GLN A 139 8.92 2.12 1.24
N PRO A 140 7.83 2.70 1.74
CA PRO A 140 7.91 3.66 2.83
C PRO A 140 8.64 3.07 4.05
N LYS A 141 9.62 3.80 4.57
CA LYS A 141 10.38 3.36 5.74
C LYS A 141 9.53 3.36 7.02
N LEU A 142 8.61 4.33 7.14
CA LEU A 142 7.70 4.44 8.26
C LEU A 142 6.29 4.08 7.82
N ASN A 143 5.65 3.14 8.48
CA ASN A 143 4.29 2.70 8.23
C ASN A 143 3.42 2.89 9.47
N ALA A 144 2.22 3.43 9.27
CA ALA A 144 1.23 3.60 10.33
C ALA A 144 0.32 2.37 10.36
N VAL A 145 0.30 1.64 11.47
CA VAL A 145 -0.39 0.36 11.61
C VAL A 145 -1.38 0.41 12.76
N VAL A 146 -2.62 0.04 12.51
CA VAL A 146 -3.68 -0.08 13.54
C VAL A 146 -3.85 -1.55 13.89
N ASN A 147 -3.55 -1.90 15.14
CA ASN A 147 -3.60 -3.27 15.64
C ASN A 147 -5.04 -3.71 16.01
N LYS A 148 -5.23 -5.01 16.26
CA LYS A 148 -6.53 -5.62 16.62
C LYS A 148 -7.23 -4.99 17.82
N ASP A 149 -6.47 -4.36 18.72
CA ASP A 149 -7.03 -3.69 19.92
C ASP A 149 -7.63 -2.31 19.60
N PHE A 150 -7.83 -2.02 18.31
CA PHE A 150 -8.41 -0.75 17.86
C PHE A 150 -9.80 -0.52 18.45
N ASN A 151 -9.91 0.54 19.25
CA ASN A 151 -11.15 0.98 19.85
C ASN A 151 -11.40 2.46 19.57
N LEU A 152 -12.64 2.78 19.24
CA LEU A 152 -13.04 4.17 19.04
C LEU A 152 -12.99 4.95 20.36
N THR A 153 -12.09 5.93 20.44
CA THR A 153 -12.05 6.86 21.58
C THR A 153 -13.32 7.73 21.62
N LYS A 154 -13.61 8.35 22.78
CA LYS A 154 -14.74 9.29 22.93
C LYS A 154 -14.70 10.38 21.84
N ARG A 155 -13.53 10.93 21.56
CA ARG A 155 -13.33 11.96 20.51
C ARG A 155 -13.62 11.43 19.11
N MET A 156 -13.19 10.21 18.80
CA MET A 156 -13.48 9.58 17.50
C MET A 156 -14.98 9.36 17.33
N LYS A 157 -15.67 8.82 18.33
CA LYS A 157 -17.13 8.66 18.33
C LYS A 157 -17.86 9.99 18.11
N GLN A 158 -17.41 11.05 18.76
CA GLN A 158 -17.97 12.39 18.57
C GLN A 158 -17.75 12.90 17.14
N ASN A 159 -16.55 12.71 16.57
CA ASN A 159 -16.26 13.12 15.20
C ASN A 159 -17.12 12.34 14.19
N LEU A 160 -17.30 11.01 14.37
CA LEU A 160 -18.18 10.22 13.52
C LEU A 160 -19.61 10.73 13.54
N ARG A 161 -20.18 10.98 14.75
CA ARG A 161 -21.53 11.56 14.90
C ARG A 161 -21.65 12.92 14.21
N THR A 162 -20.61 13.75 14.29
CA THR A 162 -20.61 15.07 13.62
C THR A 162 -20.70 14.92 12.10
N VAL A 163 -20.03 13.91 11.53
CA VAL A 163 -20.10 13.61 10.09
C VAL A 163 -21.47 13.03 9.73
N GLU A 164 -21.98 12.07 10.51
CA GLU A 164 -23.29 11.44 10.30
C GLU A 164 -24.44 12.46 10.42
N ASN A 165 -24.33 13.41 11.34
CA ASN A 165 -25.27 14.53 11.46
C ASN A 165 -25.33 15.46 10.26
N LYS A 166 -24.33 15.39 9.36
CA LYS A 166 -24.34 16.07 8.05
C LYS A 166 -24.88 15.17 6.93
N ASN A 167 -25.67 14.18 7.28
CA ASN A 167 -26.27 13.22 6.35
C ASN A 167 -25.24 12.48 5.49
N VAL A 168 -24.07 12.17 6.08
CA VAL A 168 -23.02 11.34 5.44
C VAL A 168 -23.19 9.89 5.89
N THR A 169 -23.13 8.99 4.91
CA THR A 169 -23.13 7.53 5.13
C THR A 169 -22.00 6.87 4.38
N ALA A 170 -21.51 5.72 4.87
CA ALA A 170 -20.53 4.90 4.18
C ALA A 170 -21.22 3.70 3.53
N VAL A 171 -20.81 3.40 2.29
CA VAL A 171 -21.24 2.21 1.54
C VAL A 171 -20.00 1.38 1.24
N TYR A 172 -20.15 0.06 1.32
CA TYR A 172 -19.08 -0.91 1.05
C TYR A 172 -19.43 -1.74 -0.19
N SER A 173 -18.41 -2.13 -0.97
CA SER A 173 -18.64 -3.13 -2.01
C SER A 173 -18.99 -4.49 -1.40
N SER A 174 -19.97 -5.16 -1.98
CA SER A 174 -20.37 -6.53 -1.65
C SER A 174 -19.96 -7.48 -2.78
N GLY A 175 -18.66 -7.76 -2.89
CA GLY A 175 -18.13 -8.54 -4.02
C GLY A 175 -17.44 -7.67 -5.07
N CYS A 176 -17.14 -8.27 -6.24
CA CYS A 176 -16.35 -7.66 -7.31
C CYS A 176 -17.11 -7.62 -8.66
N SER A 177 -18.42 -7.74 -8.64
CA SER A 177 -19.26 -7.78 -9.85
C SER A 177 -20.66 -7.24 -9.57
N GLY A 178 -21.41 -6.97 -10.65
CA GLY A 178 -22.75 -6.42 -10.58
C GLY A 178 -22.78 -4.89 -10.71
N GLU A 179 -23.97 -4.36 -10.98
CA GLU A 179 -24.18 -2.93 -11.25
C GLU A 179 -23.80 -2.07 -10.04
N ASP A 180 -24.22 -2.46 -8.84
CA ASP A 180 -23.90 -1.74 -7.60
C ASP A 180 -22.39 -1.65 -7.34
N PHE A 181 -21.66 -2.73 -7.64
CA PHE A 181 -20.20 -2.73 -7.54
C PHE A 181 -19.56 -1.75 -8.53
N HIS A 182 -19.99 -1.75 -9.79
CA HIS A 182 -19.45 -0.87 -10.82
C HIS A 182 -19.75 0.60 -10.49
N CYS A 183 -20.96 0.94 -10.04
CA CYS A 183 -21.29 2.28 -9.61
C CYS A 183 -20.39 2.76 -8.45
N LEU A 184 -20.17 1.90 -7.45
CA LEU A 184 -19.31 2.22 -6.30
C LEU A 184 -17.84 2.37 -6.71
N LEU A 185 -17.36 1.53 -7.63
CA LEU A 185 -16.01 1.59 -8.18
C LEU A 185 -15.78 2.86 -8.99
N ASP A 186 -16.74 3.28 -9.81
CA ASP A 186 -16.68 4.51 -10.60
C ASP A 186 -16.62 5.74 -9.69
N ASP A 187 -17.44 5.76 -8.64
CA ASP A 187 -17.44 6.84 -7.66
C ASP A 187 -16.11 6.87 -6.86
N PHE A 188 -15.56 5.71 -6.49
CA PHE A 188 -14.23 5.63 -5.89
C PHE A 188 -13.14 6.10 -6.85
N TYR A 189 -13.20 5.68 -8.11
CA TYR A 189 -12.24 6.12 -9.14
C TYR A 189 -12.31 7.63 -9.35
N TYR A 190 -13.51 8.22 -9.42
CA TYR A 190 -13.68 9.68 -9.45
C TYR A 190 -12.96 10.37 -8.28
N LEU A 191 -13.09 9.84 -7.04
CA LEU A 191 -12.42 10.40 -5.86
C LEU A 191 -10.90 10.28 -5.93
N THR A 192 -10.37 9.19 -6.52
CA THR A 192 -8.91 9.07 -6.75
C THR A 192 -8.43 10.09 -7.76
N ARG A 193 -9.21 10.38 -8.81
CA ARG A 193 -8.91 11.45 -9.79
C ARG A 193 -8.89 12.84 -9.12
N CYS A 194 -9.84 13.15 -8.24
CA CYS A 194 -9.81 14.39 -7.45
C CYS A 194 -8.50 14.52 -6.64
N THR A 195 -7.98 13.40 -6.13
CA THR A 195 -6.71 13.40 -5.39
C THR A 195 -5.51 13.58 -6.32
N GLU A 196 -5.50 12.96 -7.51
CA GLU A 196 -4.46 13.16 -8.52
C GLU A 196 -4.34 14.64 -8.91
N ASP A 197 -5.47 15.26 -9.25
CA ASP A 197 -5.52 16.66 -9.68
C ASP A 197 -4.99 17.60 -8.59
N ARG A 198 -5.40 17.36 -7.33
CA ARG A 198 -4.95 18.18 -6.20
C ARG A 198 -3.47 18.04 -5.89
N GLN A 199 -2.91 16.81 -6.02
CA GLN A 199 -1.53 16.52 -5.64
C GLN A 199 -0.55 16.62 -6.81
N GLY A 200 -1.03 16.74 -8.04
CA GLY A 200 -0.20 16.74 -9.25
C GLY A 200 0.51 15.39 -9.46
N ILE A 201 -0.10 14.27 -9.03
CA ILE A 201 0.43 12.92 -9.18
C ILE A 201 -0.46 12.10 -10.10
N LYS A 202 0.04 10.96 -10.57
CA LYS A 202 -0.74 9.99 -11.33
C LYS A 202 -0.88 8.72 -10.50
N LEU A 203 -2.11 8.32 -10.19
CA LEU A 203 -2.43 7.07 -9.51
C LEU A 203 -2.69 5.95 -10.56
N ARG A 204 -3.23 4.83 -10.10
CA ARG A 204 -3.53 3.69 -10.96
C ARG A 204 -4.85 3.89 -11.72
N ASN A 205 -4.98 3.23 -12.87
CA ASN A 205 -6.23 3.21 -13.62
C ASN A 205 -7.27 2.30 -12.93
N ILE A 206 -8.51 2.39 -13.38
CA ILE A 206 -9.63 1.63 -12.81
C ILE A 206 -9.44 0.11 -12.92
N HIS A 207 -8.85 -0.39 -14.03
CA HIS A 207 -8.59 -1.82 -14.23
C HIS A 207 -7.64 -2.40 -13.20
N TYR A 208 -6.68 -1.61 -12.73
CA TYR A 208 -5.79 -2.03 -11.65
C TYR A 208 -6.55 -2.24 -10.34
N PHE A 209 -7.53 -1.39 -10.03
CA PHE A 209 -8.37 -1.55 -8.84
C PHE A 209 -9.30 -2.76 -8.94
N ILE A 210 -9.89 -3.01 -10.13
CA ILE A 210 -10.66 -4.23 -10.39
C ILE A 210 -9.79 -5.47 -10.17
N LYS A 211 -8.57 -5.48 -10.72
CA LYS A 211 -7.63 -6.60 -10.60
C LYS A 211 -7.28 -6.88 -9.12
N LEU A 212 -7.01 -5.85 -8.32
CA LEU A 212 -6.79 -6.01 -6.88
C LEU A 212 -7.99 -6.68 -6.17
N LEU A 213 -9.19 -6.18 -6.41
CA LEU A 213 -10.40 -6.68 -5.76
C LEU A 213 -10.75 -8.12 -6.18
N GLN A 214 -10.48 -8.48 -7.44
CA GLN A 214 -10.71 -9.84 -7.94
C GLN A 214 -9.67 -10.85 -7.44
N ARG A 215 -8.41 -10.42 -7.25
CA ARG A 215 -7.31 -11.31 -6.86
C ARG A 215 -7.18 -11.50 -5.36
N TYR A 216 -7.67 -10.58 -4.56
CA TYR A 216 -7.62 -10.68 -3.10
C TYR A 216 -9.04 -10.79 -2.53
N PRO A 217 -9.51 -12.00 -2.19
CA PRO A 217 -10.84 -12.22 -1.61
C PRO A 217 -11.06 -11.39 -0.35
N ASN A 218 -12.29 -10.97 -0.12
CA ASN A 218 -12.69 -10.11 1.00
C ASN A 218 -12.13 -8.67 0.98
N SER A 219 -11.37 -8.31 -0.06
CA SER A 219 -10.99 -6.91 -0.28
C SER A 219 -12.21 -6.07 -0.67
N PHE A 220 -12.22 -4.80 -0.30
CA PHE A 220 -13.41 -3.97 -0.49
C PHE A 220 -13.07 -2.50 -0.73
N ILE A 221 -14.03 -1.81 -1.33
CA ILE A 221 -14.07 -0.36 -1.42
C ILE A 221 -15.03 0.16 -0.38
N THR A 222 -14.69 1.27 0.25
CA THR A 222 -15.58 2.10 1.07
C THR A 222 -15.75 3.44 0.39
N VAL A 223 -16.97 3.88 0.13
CA VAL A 223 -17.25 5.25 -0.31
C VAL A 223 -18.22 5.93 0.65
N SER A 224 -17.89 7.14 1.04
CA SER A 224 -18.76 7.98 1.86
C SER A 224 -19.51 8.97 0.98
N TYR A 225 -20.82 9.02 1.17
CA TYR A 225 -21.74 9.87 0.41
C TYR A 225 -22.46 10.85 1.28
N ILE A 226 -22.68 12.06 0.77
CA ILE A 226 -23.69 12.98 1.31
C ILE A 226 -25.03 12.62 0.68
N ASN A 227 -26.05 12.41 1.51
CA ASN A 227 -27.44 12.43 1.04
C ASN A 227 -27.83 13.88 0.79
N LYS A 228 -27.80 14.29 -0.50
CA LYS A 228 -27.98 15.68 -0.92
C LYS A 228 -29.31 16.27 -0.44
N ASP A 229 -30.41 15.54 -0.66
CA ASP A 229 -31.74 16.08 -0.41
C ASP A 229 -31.99 16.28 1.07
N LYS A 230 -31.57 15.32 1.93
CA LYS A 230 -31.64 15.46 3.38
C LYS A 230 -30.73 16.60 3.89
N GLN A 231 -29.55 16.75 3.31
CA GLN A 231 -28.62 17.81 3.74
C GLN A 231 -29.10 19.19 3.28
N ILE A 232 -29.66 19.34 2.08
CA ILE A 232 -30.29 20.58 1.61
C ILE A 232 -31.47 20.97 2.53
N ALA A 233 -32.36 20.05 2.85
CA ALA A 233 -33.50 20.31 3.75
C ALA A 233 -32.99 20.81 5.13
N LYS A 234 -31.98 20.16 5.69
CA LYS A 234 -31.38 20.57 6.96
C LYS A 234 -30.74 21.94 6.87
N LEU A 235 -29.95 22.24 5.84
CA LEU A 235 -29.30 23.56 5.68
C LEU A 235 -30.34 24.69 5.53
N LYS A 236 -31.43 24.45 4.79
CA LYS A 236 -32.54 25.42 4.68
C LYS A 236 -33.23 25.70 6.03
N GLU A 237 -33.43 24.65 6.83
CA GLU A 237 -33.96 24.80 8.19
C GLU A 237 -32.99 25.57 9.09
N GLU A 238 -31.67 25.27 9.05
CA GLU A 238 -30.68 26.02 9.85
C GLU A 238 -30.59 27.50 9.43
N LEU A 239 -30.61 27.80 8.12
CA LEU A 239 -30.61 29.16 7.58
C LEU A 239 -31.86 29.93 7.93
N SER A 240 -33.05 29.28 8.09
CA SER A 240 -34.27 29.93 8.51
C SER A 240 -34.22 30.38 9.97
N LYS A 241 -33.42 29.70 10.81
CA LYS A 241 -33.22 30.02 12.24
C LYS A 241 -32.11 31.05 12.46
N SER A 242 -31.04 31.00 11.66
CA SER A 242 -29.89 31.89 11.77
C SER A 242 -29.14 31.98 10.43
N TYR A 243 -29.00 33.20 9.93
CA TYR A 243 -28.24 33.40 8.68
C TYR A 243 -26.75 33.16 8.88
N SER A 244 -26.14 32.48 7.92
CA SER A 244 -24.70 32.22 7.87
C SER A 244 -24.25 32.09 6.42
N ASP A 245 -23.30 32.92 5.98
CA ASP A 245 -22.71 32.86 4.64
C ASP A 245 -22.12 31.46 4.35
N LYS A 246 -21.48 30.84 5.35
CA LYS A 246 -20.92 29.52 5.25
C LYS A 246 -21.98 28.45 4.94
N LEU A 247 -23.14 28.51 5.60
CA LEU A 247 -24.24 27.57 5.34
C LEU A 247 -24.87 27.81 3.97
N LYS A 248 -24.97 29.08 3.56
CA LYS A 248 -25.46 29.45 2.23
C LYS A 248 -24.53 28.93 1.12
N ASP A 249 -23.23 29.14 1.25
CA ASP A 249 -22.22 28.62 0.29
C ASP A 249 -22.28 27.09 0.19
N GLU A 250 -22.47 26.41 1.34
CA GLU A 250 -22.60 24.94 1.37
C GLU A 250 -23.88 24.50 0.66
N LEU A 251 -25.01 25.17 0.89
CA LEU A 251 -26.29 24.91 0.21
C LEU A 251 -26.14 25.06 -1.32
N GLU A 252 -25.60 26.20 -1.78
CA GLU A 252 -25.38 26.46 -3.20
C GLU A 252 -24.49 25.41 -3.87
N LYS A 253 -23.43 24.94 -3.18
CA LYS A 253 -22.57 23.86 -3.66
C LYS A 253 -23.31 22.54 -3.84
N LEU A 254 -24.24 22.20 -2.94
CA LEU A 254 -25.03 20.99 -3.03
C LEU A 254 -26.10 21.09 -4.12
N GLU A 255 -26.81 22.23 -4.23
CA GLU A 255 -27.84 22.44 -5.23
C GLU A 255 -27.31 22.34 -6.70
N LYS A 256 -26.04 22.71 -6.92
CA LYS A 256 -25.39 22.57 -8.22
C LYS A 256 -25.06 21.12 -8.62
N ARG A 257 -25.26 20.13 -7.73
CA ARG A 257 -24.95 18.72 -8.01
C ARG A 257 -26.17 18.01 -8.56
N SER A 258 -25.99 17.22 -9.63
CA SER A 258 -27.06 16.43 -10.23
C SER A 258 -27.41 15.19 -9.43
N LYS A 259 -26.40 14.46 -8.90
CA LYS A 259 -26.60 13.22 -8.14
C LYS A 259 -27.21 13.49 -6.77
N SER A 260 -28.17 12.65 -6.35
CA SER A 260 -28.75 12.67 -4.98
C SER A 260 -27.79 12.10 -3.90
N ALA A 261 -26.95 11.14 -4.28
CA ALA A 261 -25.83 10.66 -3.46
C ALA A 261 -24.51 11.22 -4.00
N ILE A 262 -23.86 12.08 -3.24
CA ILE A 262 -22.62 12.76 -3.67
C ILE A 262 -21.43 12.05 -3.04
N PRO A 263 -20.53 11.38 -3.82
CA PRO A 263 -19.33 10.77 -3.29
C PRO A 263 -18.33 11.84 -2.85
N ILE A 264 -17.83 11.75 -1.60
CA ILE A 264 -16.96 12.77 -1.01
C ILE A 264 -15.61 12.23 -0.51
N SER A 265 -15.53 10.96 -0.14
CA SER A 265 -14.29 10.29 0.24
C SER A 265 -14.43 8.79 0.07
N GLY A 266 -13.34 8.11 -0.28
CA GLY A 266 -13.34 6.66 -0.42
C GLY A 266 -11.96 6.07 -0.17
N THR A 267 -11.94 4.75 0.10
CA THR A 267 -10.74 3.95 0.33
C THR A 267 -10.88 2.60 -0.37
N LEU A 268 -9.75 2.02 -0.78
CA LEU A 268 -9.65 0.63 -1.20
C LEU A 268 -8.77 -0.10 -0.20
N THR A 269 -9.34 -1.12 0.44
CA THR A 269 -8.68 -1.97 1.43
C THR A 269 -8.49 -3.36 0.86
N VAL A 270 -7.25 -3.85 0.87
CA VAL A 270 -6.89 -5.21 0.43
C VAL A 270 -6.69 -6.09 1.66
N MET A 271 -7.36 -7.24 1.66
CA MET A 271 -7.26 -8.26 2.70
C MET A 271 -6.33 -9.37 2.23
N TYR A 272 -5.36 -9.75 3.05
CA TYR A 272 -4.46 -10.86 2.74
C TYR A 272 -4.07 -11.63 4.01
N GLY A 273 -4.50 -12.89 4.11
CA GLY A 273 -4.31 -13.70 5.31
C GLY A 273 -4.93 -13.04 6.55
N ASP A 274 -4.11 -12.80 7.55
CA ASP A 274 -4.49 -12.11 8.79
C ASP A 274 -4.05 -10.64 8.86
N THR A 275 -3.84 -10.01 7.68
CA THR A 275 -3.49 -8.60 7.55
C THR A 275 -4.39 -7.88 6.56
N ALA A 276 -4.52 -6.56 6.70
CA ALA A 276 -5.19 -5.71 5.73
C ALA A 276 -4.35 -4.47 5.43
N GLU A 277 -4.43 -4.00 4.18
CA GLU A 277 -3.75 -2.78 3.76
C GLU A 277 -4.74 -1.79 3.13
N LEU A 278 -4.82 -0.59 3.66
CA LEU A 278 -5.53 0.52 3.05
C LEU A 278 -4.63 1.13 1.97
N LEU A 279 -4.69 0.56 0.75
CA LEU A 279 -3.73 0.86 -0.32
C LEU A 279 -3.99 2.17 -1.04
N TYR A 280 -5.25 2.52 -1.23
CA TYR A 280 -5.64 3.72 -1.97
C TYR A 280 -6.74 4.47 -1.25
N ALA A 281 -6.68 5.79 -1.35
CA ALA A 281 -7.71 6.68 -0.85
C ALA A 281 -7.94 7.84 -1.82
N GLY A 282 -9.20 8.22 -1.96
CA GLY A 282 -9.63 9.37 -2.75
C GLY A 282 -10.49 10.32 -1.93
N PHE A 283 -10.41 11.61 -2.27
CA PHE A 283 -11.12 12.64 -1.54
C PHE A 283 -11.43 13.86 -2.42
N ASN A 284 -12.67 14.33 -2.35
CA ASN A 284 -13.13 15.53 -3.01
C ASN A 284 -12.99 16.76 -2.10
N ASP A 285 -12.05 17.63 -2.40
CA ASP A 285 -11.65 18.80 -1.60
C ASP A 285 -12.77 19.85 -1.44
N ASN A 286 -13.73 19.88 -2.36
CA ASN A 286 -14.88 20.77 -2.27
C ASN A 286 -15.73 20.50 -1.00
N PHE A 287 -15.59 19.30 -0.41
CA PHE A 287 -16.33 18.84 0.77
C PHE A 287 -15.44 18.63 2.00
N LYS A 288 -14.28 19.33 2.09
CA LYS A 288 -13.35 19.18 3.23
C LYS A 288 -13.99 19.50 4.60
N SER A 289 -15.02 20.37 4.63
CA SER A 289 -15.77 20.71 5.85
C SER A 289 -16.55 19.54 6.46
N TYR A 290 -16.74 18.46 5.72
CA TYR A 290 -17.42 17.25 6.17
C TYR A 290 -16.51 16.29 6.95
N ASN A 291 -15.18 16.50 6.96
CA ASN A 291 -14.21 15.58 7.57
C ASN A 291 -14.35 14.12 7.08
N ALA A 292 -14.79 13.96 5.84
CA ALA A 292 -15.13 12.66 5.24
C ALA A 292 -13.95 11.67 5.14
N PRO A 293 -12.70 12.09 4.91
CA PRO A 293 -11.56 11.14 4.94
C PRO A 293 -11.43 10.43 6.29
N PHE A 294 -11.59 11.14 7.41
CA PHE A 294 -11.57 10.52 8.73
C PHE A 294 -12.69 9.48 8.88
N TYR A 295 -13.89 9.80 8.39
CA TYR A 295 -15.05 8.91 8.43
C TYR A 295 -14.83 7.65 7.61
N SER A 296 -14.47 7.79 6.31
CA SER A 296 -14.20 6.65 5.42
C SER A 296 -13.13 5.72 5.97
N TRP A 297 -12.01 6.27 6.45
CA TRP A 297 -10.91 5.48 7.00
C TRP A 297 -11.32 4.74 8.26
N THR A 298 -12.04 5.40 9.19
CA THR A 298 -12.54 4.74 10.40
C THR A 298 -13.46 3.59 10.04
N LYS A 299 -14.41 3.82 9.11
CA LYS A 299 -15.35 2.78 8.66
C LYS A 299 -14.63 1.63 7.98
N SER A 300 -13.57 1.90 7.18
CA SER A 300 -12.77 0.87 6.55
C SER A 300 -11.98 0.02 7.55
N ILE A 301 -11.38 0.66 8.56
CA ILE A 301 -10.67 -0.07 9.63
C ILE A 301 -11.66 -0.99 10.38
N GLN A 302 -12.83 -0.47 10.77
CA GLN A 302 -13.86 -1.26 11.44
C GLN A 302 -14.32 -2.44 10.57
N ARG A 303 -14.59 -2.16 9.27
CA ARG A 303 -15.04 -3.18 8.32
C ARG A 303 -14.01 -4.29 8.12
N ALA A 304 -12.72 -3.97 8.07
CA ALA A 304 -11.66 -4.98 7.95
C ALA A 304 -11.65 -5.95 9.14
N PHE A 305 -11.77 -5.44 10.38
CA PHE A 305 -11.87 -6.27 11.58
C PHE A 305 -13.19 -7.04 11.68
N GLU A 306 -14.29 -6.52 11.13
CA GLU A 306 -15.58 -7.24 11.04
C GLU A 306 -15.50 -8.43 10.06
N ILE A 307 -14.85 -8.24 8.90
CA ILE A 307 -14.67 -9.28 7.88
C ILE A 307 -13.77 -10.40 8.41
N ASN A 308 -12.68 -10.05 9.07
CA ASN A 308 -11.77 -11.03 9.66
C ASN A 308 -11.49 -10.70 11.14
N PRO A 309 -12.20 -11.34 12.09
CA PRO A 309 -11.97 -11.13 13.52
C PRO A 309 -10.57 -11.55 14.00
N ASN A 310 -9.87 -12.39 13.24
CA ASN A 310 -8.49 -12.81 13.52
C ASN A 310 -7.44 -11.87 12.90
N LEU A 311 -7.86 -10.76 12.29
CA LEU A 311 -6.97 -9.79 11.69
C LEU A 311 -5.97 -9.24 12.73
N LYS A 312 -4.69 -9.35 12.46
CA LYS A 312 -3.63 -8.85 13.35
C LYS A 312 -3.57 -7.32 13.32
N TYR A 313 -3.66 -6.74 12.11
CA TYR A 313 -3.59 -5.29 11.93
C TYR A 313 -4.13 -4.82 10.58
N VAL A 314 -4.41 -3.52 10.51
CA VAL A 314 -4.66 -2.77 9.29
C VAL A 314 -3.51 -1.79 9.06
N ASN A 315 -2.75 -1.97 7.98
CA ASN A 315 -1.71 -1.03 7.57
C ASN A 315 -2.35 0.17 6.85
N LEU A 316 -2.18 1.34 7.40
CA LEU A 316 -2.68 2.60 6.82
C LEU A 316 -1.70 3.18 5.78
N GLY A 317 -0.58 2.51 5.54
CA GLY A 317 0.46 2.90 4.61
C GLY A 317 1.49 3.89 5.18
N GLY A 318 2.40 4.31 4.31
CA GLY A 318 3.58 5.10 4.68
C GLY A 318 3.29 6.48 5.27
N VAL A 319 4.21 6.93 6.12
CA VAL A 319 4.23 8.29 6.68
C VAL A 319 5.65 8.86 6.62
N GLU A 320 5.79 10.18 6.74
CA GLU A 320 7.05 10.85 7.09
C GLU A 320 7.15 11.06 8.59
N ASN A 321 8.29 11.53 9.07
CA ASN A 321 8.50 11.85 10.48
C ASN A 321 7.62 13.00 10.97
N ASP A 322 7.15 13.85 10.07
CA ASP A 322 6.30 15.00 10.33
C ASP A 322 5.28 15.22 9.20
N GLY A 323 4.51 16.30 9.31
CA GLY A 323 3.63 16.76 8.25
C GLY A 323 2.16 16.32 8.37
N HIS A 324 1.39 16.76 7.38
CA HIS A 324 -0.07 16.61 7.39
C HIS A 324 -0.54 15.15 7.35
N LEU A 325 0.17 14.29 6.61
CA LEU A 325 -0.20 12.89 6.46
C LEU A 325 -0.04 12.13 7.78
N LEU A 326 1.08 12.32 8.48
CA LEU A 326 1.29 11.74 9.81
C LEU A 326 0.25 12.25 10.80
N ASN A 327 -0.01 13.57 10.84
CA ASN A 327 -1.01 14.17 11.74
C ASN A 327 -2.42 13.66 11.44
N PHE A 328 -2.74 13.37 10.18
CA PHE A 328 -4.00 12.74 9.82
C PHE A 328 -4.08 11.30 10.35
N LYS A 329 -3.04 10.48 10.09
CA LYS A 329 -3.03 9.07 10.50
C LYS A 329 -2.96 8.90 12.03
N LYS A 330 -2.30 9.79 12.76
CA LYS A 330 -2.29 9.80 14.23
C LYS A 330 -3.70 9.86 14.86
N LYS A 331 -4.72 10.35 14.13
CA LYS A 331 -6.11 10.34 14.61
C LYS A 331 -6.68 8.93 14.84
N PHE A 332 -6.07 7.91 14.23
CA PHE A 332 -6.45 6.50 14.38
C PHE A 332 -5.61 5.78 15.44
N HIS A 333 -4.75 6.50 16.17
CA HIS A 333 -3.85 5.95 17.20
C HIS A 333 -2.99 4.78 16.72
N PRO A 334 -2.32 4.89 15.54
CA PRO A 334 -1.52 3.80 15.02
C PRO A 334 -0.21 3.63 15.79
N GLU A 335 0.29 2.40 15.78
CA GLU A 335 1.71 2.12 15.95
C GLU A 335 2.47 2.59 14.70
N ILE A 336 3.62 3.23 14.88
CA ILE A 336 4.52 3.55 13.76
C ILE A 336 5.59 2.47 13.70
N ARG A 337 5.53 1.64 12.67
CA ARG A 337 6.54 0.61 12.39
C ARG A 337 7.60 1.14 11.46
N THR A 338 8.84 0.98 11.85
CA THR A 338 10.00 1.37 11.03
C THR A 338 10.54 0.13 10.32
N SER A 339 10.46 0.10 8.98
CA SER A 339 11.12 -0.94 8.18
C SER A 339 12.64 -0.78 8.28
N CYS A 340 13.38 -1.88 8.26
CA CYS A 340 14.82 -1.82 8.09
C CYS A 340 15.20 -1.15 6.75
N ASN A 341 16.48 -0.87 6.54
CA ASN A 341 16.94 -0.28 5.29
C ASN A 341 16.80 -1.27 4.12
N GLU A 342 16.79 -0.72 2.90
CA GLU A 342 16.86 -1.52 1.67
C GLU A 342 18.30 -1.98 1.42
N PHE A 343 18.43 -3.13 0.76
CA PHE A 343 19.74 -3.67 0.39
C PHE A 343 19.77 -4.00 -1.10
N ASP A 344 20.90 -3.66 -1.73
CA ASP A 344 21.19 -4.04 -3.11
C ASP A 344 22.30 -5.10 -3.12
N LEU A 345 22.08 -6.25 -3.78
CA LEU A 345 23.12 -7.24 -4.07
C LEU A 345 23.67 -6.97 -5.48
N PRO A 346 24.88 -6.45 -5.62
CA PRO A 346 25.52 -6.27 -6.91
C PRO A 346 25.76 -7.62 -7.61
N ILE A 347 25.28 -7.76 -8.85
CA ILE A 347 25.50 -8.96 -9.70
C ILE A 347 26.57 -8.67 -10.74
N SER A 348 26.62 -7.44 -11.22
CA SER A 348 27.55 -6.99 -12.26
C SER A 348 28.23 -5.69 -11.83
N PRO A 349 29.47 -5.42 -12.28
CA PRO A 349 30.15 -4.13 -12.08
C PRO A 349 29.35 -2.93 -12.60
N LEU A 350 28.43 -3.15 -13.54
CA LEU A 350 27.51 -2.13 -14.05
C LEU A 350 26.59 -1.55 -12.96
N TYR A 351 26.44 -2.23 -11.83
CA TYR A 351 25.69 -1.71 -10.67
C TYR A 351 26.25 -0.37 -10.19
N TYR A 352 27.55 -0.24 -10.05
CA TYR A 352 28.19 0.99 -9.55
C TYR A 352 28.03 2.14 -10.55
N LEU A 353 28.14 1.84 -11.86
CA LEU A 353 27.86 2.83 -12.91
C LEU A 353 26.41 3.28 -12.90
N PHE A 354 25.47 2.33 -12.75
CA PHE A 354 24.04 2.64 -12.64
C PHE A 354 23.73 3.50 -11.40
N LYS A 355 24.28 3.19 -10.24
CA LYS A 355 24.12 4.00 -9.03
C LYS A 355 24.69 5.41 -9.20
N PHE A 356 25.87 5.52 -9.84
CA PHE A 356 26.46 6.81 -10.16
C PHE A 356 25.55 7.63 -11.10
N ALA A 357 25.03 7.02 -12.15
CA ALA A 357 24.12 7.66 -13.09
C ALA A 357 22.80 8.13 -12.39
N LEU A 358 22.23 7.32 -11.51
CA LEU A 358 21.06 7.71 -10.73
C LEU A 358 21.33 8.92 -9.83
N LYS A 359 22.47 8.91 -9.13
CA LYS A 359 22.87 10.02 -8.22
C LYS A 359 23.05 11.32 -9.00
N HIS A 360 23.56 11.26 -10.24
CA HIS A 360 23.85 12.41 -11.07
C HIS A 360 22.81 12.64 -12.19
N LYS A 361 21.64 11.99 -12.13
CA LYS A 361 20.58 12.08 -13.16
C LYS A 361 20.24 13.50 -13.58
N LYS A 362 20.17 14.45 -12.64
CA LYS A 362 19.89 15.86 -12.93
C LYS A 362 21.01 16.54 -13.75
N LEU A 363 22.27 16.18 -13.49
CA LEU A 363 23.44 16.67 -14.22
C LEU A 363 23.49 16.03 -15.61
N ILE A 364 23.34 14.73 -15.70
CA ILE A 364 23.36 13.97 -16.98
C ILE A 364 22.27 14.48 -17.92
N LEU A 365 21.05 14.70 -17.45
CA LEU A 365 19.95 15.23 -18.25
C LEU A 365 20.19 16.68 -18.73
N LYS A 366 20.99 17.48 -18.02
CA LYS A 366 21.41 18.81 -18.49
C LYS A 366 22.44 18.73 -19.64
N PHE A 367 23.29 17.71 -19.65
CA PHE A 367 24.29 17.50 -20.72
C PHE A 367 23.66 16.90 -21.98
N ILE A 368 22.63 16.06 -21.88
CA ILE A 368 21.95 15.45 -23.03
C ILE A 368 21.00 16.45 -23.74
N LYS A 369 20.53 17.49 -23.03
CA LYS A 369 19.64 18.54 -23.59
C LYS A 369 20.39 19.73 -24.21
N LYS A 370 21.72 19.71 -24.24
CA LYS A 370 22.57 20.59 -25.03
C LYS A 370 23.03 19.89 -26.32
#